data_9aad425786e5521c28254d9aa500a8a4
#
_entry.id   9aad425786e5521c28254d9aa500a8a4
#
_cell.length_a   1.000
_cell.length_b   1.000
_cell.length_c   1.000
_cell.angle_alpha   90.00
_cell.angle_beta   90.00
_cell.angle_gamma   90.00
#
_symmetry.space_group_name_H-M   'P 1'
#
loop_
_entity.id
_entity.type
_entity.pdbx_description
1 polymer ?
#
loop_
_entity_poly.entity_id
_entity_poly.type
_entity_poly.pdbx_seq_one_letter_code
_entity_poly.pdbx_strand_id
1 'polypeptide(L)'
;ENYPKALPICYATYPVPGEEVIAIGSPRGLTNTITRGIVSAFRRSGNYSEGFATTGASLIQTDAAINPGNSGGPLLNENGEVIGINTFGKTSSGGSQGLNFAVSMIDVLQQLNVRKPDLKNINESSINECGNIKL
;
A
#
# COMPACT_ATOMS: atom_id res chain seq x y z
N GLU A 1 5.80 -29.42 1.02
CA GLU A 1 4.95 -28.54 1.85
C GLU A 1 4.48 -27.38 0.96
N ASN A 2 3.16 -27.31 0.68
CA ASN A 2 2.56 -26.23 -0.11
C ASN A 2 2.30 -25.03 0.82
N TYR A 3 3.32 -24.19 1.02
CA TYR A 3 3.08 -22.88 1.58
C TYR A 3 2.39 -21.97 0.53
N PRO A 4 1.40 -21.18 0.93
CA PRO A 4 0.83 -20.19 0.02
C PRO A 4 1.95 -19.25 -0.46
N LYS A 5 1.93 -18.91 -1.74
CA LYS A 5 2.91 -17.98 -2.29
C LYS A 5 2.74 -16.61 -1.62
N ALA A 6 3.87 -15.99 -1.25
CA ALA A 6 3.87 -14.62 -0.77
C ALA A 6 3.36 -13.68 -1.85
N LEU A 7 2.65 -12.63 -1.45
CA LEU A 7 2.27 -11.56 -2.37
C LEU A 7 3.52 -10.83 -2.86
N PRO A 8 3.60 -10.51 -4.15
CA PRO A 8 4.68 -9.67 -4.65
C PRO A 8 4.58 -8.26 -4.08
N ILE A 9 5.72 -7.62 -3.89
CA ILE A 9 5.82 -6.26 -3.36
C ILE A 9 6.21 -5.32 -4.49
N CYS A 10 5.53 -4.18 -4.59
CA CYS A 10 5.94 -3.09 -5.47
C CYS A 10 7.00 -2.25 -4.77
N TYR A 11 8.25 -2.34 -5.22
CA TYR A 11 9.39 -1.65 -4.59
C TYR A 11 10.13 -0.66 -5.50
N ALA A 12 9.71 -0.54 -6.76
CA ALA A 12 10.41 0.26 -7.75
C ALA A 12 9.72 1.58 -8.11
N THR A 13 8.42 1.69 -7.88
CA THR A 13 7.65 2.89 -8.21
C THR A 13 6.65 3.26 -7.11
N TYR A 14 6.38 4.54 -6.98
CA TYR A 14 5.34 5.05 -6.11
C TYR A 14 3.98 5.01 -6.82
N PRO A 15 2.88 4.78 -6.07
CA PRO A 15 1.54 4.79 -6.66
C PRO A 15 1.17 6.19 -7.17
N VAL A 16 0.38 6.21 -8.23
CA VAL A 16 -0.08 7.43 -8.90
C VAL A 16 -1.58 7.63 -8.65
N PRO A 17 -2.05 8.87 -8.38
CA PRO A 17 -3.47 9.14 -8.24
C PRO A 17 -4.28 8.62 -9.42
N GLY A 18 -5.42 7.96 -9.12
CA GLY A 18 -6.28 7.32 -10.10
C GLY A 18 -6.06 5.81 -10.28
N GLU A 19 -4.94 5.27 -9.82
CA GLU A 19 -4.72 3.81 -9.84
C GLU A 19 -5.70 3.10 -8.92
N GLU A 20 -6.26 1.97 -9.39
CA GLU A 20 -7.13 1.14 -8.57
C GLU A 20 -6.37 0.43 -7.47
N VAL A 21 -6.98 0.35 -6.29
CA VAL A 21 -6.42 -0.31 -5.12
C VAL A 21 -7.43 -1.18 -4.41
N ILE A 22 -6.93 -2.20 -3.75
CA ILE A 22 -7.70 -3.12 -2.92
C ILE A 22 -7.04 -3.19 -1.54
N ALA A 23 -7.82 -2.91 -0.49
CA ALA A 23 -7.40 -3.13 0.88
C ALA A 23 -7.98 -4.45 1.39
N ILE A 24 -7.14 -5.28 1.99
CA ILE A 24 -7.53 -6.59 2.53
C ILE A 24 -7.34 -6.61 4.03
N GLY A 25 -8.29 -7.22 4.73
CA GLY A 25 -8.21 -7.39 6.16
C GLY A 25 -9.13 -8.49 6.67
N SER A 26 -9.11 -8.69 8.00
CA SER A 26 -9.96 -9.65 8.69
C SER A 26 -10.61 -8.97 9.91
N PRO A 27 -11.57 -8.04 9.67
CA PRO A 27 -12.17 -7.27 10.76
C PRO A 27 -13.00 -8.15 11.68
N ARG A 28 -12.82 -7.96 12.99
CA ARG A 28 -13.66 -8.56 14.05
C ARG A 28 -13.87 -10.07 13.94
N GLY A 29 -12.86 -10.81 13.51
CA GLY A 29 -12.96 -12.26 13.33
C GLY A 29 -13.78 -12.70 12.11
N LEU A 30 -14.21 -11.77 11.27
CA LEU A 30 -14.75 -12.07 9.95
C LEU A 30 -13.62 -12.39 9.00
N THR A 31 -13.75 -13.44 8.22
CA THR A 31 -12.73 -13.84 7.26
C THR A 31 -12.68 -12.88 6.07
N ASN A 32 -11.48 -12.42 5.75
CA ASN A 32 -11.12 -11.75 4.50
C ASN A 32 -12.12 -10.72 3.98
N THR A 33 -12.13 -9.56 4.58
CA THR A 33 -12.87 -8.41 4.07
C THR A 33 -12.02 -7.67 3.04
N ILE A 34 -12.62 -7.37 1.90
CA ILE A 34 -11.98 -6.65 0.80
C ILE A 34 -12.73 -5.33 0.59
N THR A 35 -12.00 -4.22 0.54
CA THR A 35 -12.52 -2.93 0.09
C THR A 35 -11.75 -2.47 -1.13
N ARG A 36 -12.41 -1.76 -2.04
CA ARG A 36 -11.84 -1.29 -3.30
C ARG A 36 -12.01 0.23 -3.41
N GLY A 37 -11.05 0.85 -4.02
CA GLY A 37 -11.05 2.28 -4.31
C GLY A 37 -9.94 2.64 -5.27
N ILE A 38 -9.51 3.89 -5.21
CA ILE A 38 -8.38 4.42 -5.99
C ILE A 38 -7.35 5.07 -5.07
N VAL A 39 -6.15 5.23 -5.58
CA VAL A 39 -5.18 6.18 -5.00
C VAL A 39 -5.74 7.58 -5.21
N SER A 40 -6.05 8.29 -4.14
CA SER A 40 -6.52 9.67 -4.19
C SER A 40 -5.37 10.67 -4.21
N ALA A 41 -4.30 10.37 -3.48
CA ALA A 41 -3.09 11.19 -3.45
C ALA A 41 -1.92 10.38 -2.90
N PHE A 42 -0.71 10.79 -3.26
CA PHE A 42 0.52 10.33 -2.63
C PHE A 42 1.14 11.49 -1.82
N ARG A 43 1.33 11.27 -0.54
CA ARG A 43 1.85 12.27 0.41
C ARG A 43 3.27 11.89 0.78
N ARG A 44 4.27 12.55 0.21
CA ARG A 44 5.67 12.31 0.56
C ARG A 44 5.95 12.71 2.00
N SER A 45 6.83 11.96 2.65
CA SER A 45 7.37 12.29 3.95
C SER A 45 7.89 13.75 3.97
N GLY A 46 7.49 14.50 4.99
CA GLY A 46 7.86 15.91 5.16
C GLY A 46 6.99 16.94 4.41
N ASN A 47 6.10 16.51 3.52
CA ASN A 47 5.27 17.40 2.70
C ASN A 47 3.81 17.50 3.15
N TYR A 48 3.51 17.11 4.36
CA TYR A 48 2.16 17.25 4.92
C TYR A 48 2.18 17.99 6.26
N SER A 49 1.13 18.77 6.49
CA SER A 49 1.01 19.60 7.68
C SER A 49 0.87 18.79 8.97
N GLU A 50 1.24 19.40 10.08
CA GLU A 50 1.08 18.85 11.43
C GLU A 50 -0.34 18.26 11.62
N GLY A 51 -0.42 17.06 12.18
CA GLY A 51 -1.65 16.32 12.41
C GLY A 51 -1.90 15.13 11.47
N PHE A 52 -1.16 14.98 10.38
CA PHE A 52 -1.22 13.81 9.52
C PHE A 52 -0.10 12.79 9.78
N ALA A 53 0.97 13.20 10.44
CA ALA A 53 2.14 12.36 10.52
C ALA A 53 2.78 12.33 11.88
N THR A 54 2.60 11.24 12.49
CA THR A 54 3.49 10.79 13.56
C THR A 54 4.60 9.87 13.05
N THR A 55 4.57 9.47 11.79
CA THR A 55 5.41 8.38 11.31
C THR A 55 6.63 8.82 10.50
N GLY A 56 6.64 10.04 9.96
CA GLY A 56 7.69 10.46 9.02
C GLY A 56 7.72 9.67 7.71
N ALA A 57 6.77 8.77 7.48
CA ALA A 57 6.69 7.94 6.29
C ALA A 57 5.82 8.59 5.22
N SER A 58 6.05 8.23 3.95
CA SER A 58 5.14 8.61 2.87
C SER A 58 3.82 7.85 2.99
N LEU A 59 2.72 8.55 2.73
CA LEU A 59 1.36 8.02 2.87
C LEU A 59 0.66 7.95 1.51
N ILE A 60 -0.03 6.84 1.30
CA ILE A 60 -0.97 6.65 0.20
C ILE A 60 -2.35 7.01 0.71
N GLN A 61 -2.96 8.05 0.16
CA GLN A 61 -4.35 8.39 0.43
C GLN A 61 -5.24 7.63 -0.53
N THR A 62 -6.32 7.04 -0.03
CA THR A 62 -7.29 6.27 -0.82
C THR A 62 -8.70 6.50 -0.31
N ASP A 63 -9.68 6.32 -1.18
CA ASP A 63 -11.10 6.26 -0.83
C ASP A 63 -11.57 4.81 -0.52
N ALA A 64 -10.74 3.81 -0.74
CA ALA A 64 -10.99 2.46 -0.25
C ALA A 64 -11.16 2.49 1.27
N ALA A 65 -12.23 1.91 1.79
CA ALA A 65 -12.54 1.96 3.22
C ALA A 65 -11.46 1.25 4.04
N ILE A 66 -10.84 1.97 4.96
CA ILE A 66 -9.91 1.43 5.96
C ILE A 66 -10.56 1.58 7.33
N ASN A 67 -10.91 0.44 7.90
CA ASN A 67 -11.63 0.33 9.16
C ASN A 67 -10.85 -0.55 10.14
N PRO A 68 -11.22 -0.54 11.43
CA PRO A 68 -10.66 -1.50 12.37
C PRO A 68 -10.81 -2.93 11.85
N GLY A 69 -9.71 -3.65 11.67
CA GLY A 69 -9.65 -5.01 11.15
C GLY A 69 -8.93 -5.16 9.81
N ASN A 70 -8.79 -4.11 9.00
CA ASN A 70 -7.87 -4.13 7.85
C ASN A 70 -6.59 -3.31 8.07
N SER A 71 -6.49 -2.57 9.16
CA SER A 71 -5.26 -1.91 9.59
C SER A 71 -4.16 -2.94 9.84
N GLY A 72 -2.97 -2.70 9.30
CA GLY A 72 -1.85 -3.65 9.30
C GLY A 72 -1.89 -4.64 8.13
N GLY A 73 -3.01 -4.75 7.43
CA GLY A 73 -3.16 -5.54 6.21
C GLY A 73 -2.60 -4.82 4.98
N PRO A 74 -2.49 -5.53 3.85
CA PRO A 74 -1.94 -4.97 2.62
C PRO A 74 -2.92 -4.07 1.89
N LEU A 75 -2.37 -3.03 1.26
CA LEU A 75 -3.00 -2.32 0.15
C LEU A 75 -2.36 -2.82 -1.14
N LEU A 76 -3.16 -3.33 -2.05
CA LEU A 76 -2.72 -3.92 -3.31
C LEU A 76 -3.05 -3.01 -4.48
N ASN A 77 -2.20 -3.04 -5.52
CA ASN A 77 -2.54 -2.49 -6.82
C ASN A 77 -3.39 -3.49 -7.64
N GLU A 78 -3.78 -3.12 -8.85
CA GLU A 78 -4.59 -3.97 -9.74
C GLU A 78 -3.89 -5.26 -10.17
N ASN A 79 -2.56 -5.33 -10.08
CA ASN A 79 -1.76 -6.52 -10.37
C ASN A 79 -1.59 -7.44 -9.14
N GLY A 80 -2.22 -7.14 -8.02
CA GLY A 80 -2.09 -7.89 -6.78
C GLY A 80 -0.77 -7.70 -6.05
N GLU A 81 -0.05 -6.63 -6.33
CA GLU A 81 1.22 -6.30 -5.71
C GLU A 81 1.01 -5.37 -4.51
N VAL A 82 1.72 -5.62 -3.41
CA VAL A 82 1.62 -4.80 -2.19
C VAL A 82 2.30 -3.46 -2.43
N ILE A 83 1.52 -2.38 -2.38
CA ILE A 83 2.00 -0.99 -2.51
C ILE A 83 2.05 -0.27 -1.17
N GLY A 84 1.34 -0.75 -0.16
CA GLY A 84 1.29 -0.12 1.15
C GLY A 84 0.73 -1.03 2.23
N ILE A 85 0.83 -0.55 3.45
CA ILE A 85 0.24 -1.17 4.64
C ILE A 85 -0.86 -0.26 5.16
N ASN A 86 -2.08 -0.77 5.20
CA ASN A 86 -3.25 -0.04 5.69
C ASN A 86 -3.01 0.43 7.12
N THR A 87 -3.28 1.69 7.42
CA THR A 87 -3.02 2.22 8.75
C THR A 87 -4.25 2.86 9.39
N PHE A 88 -4.79 3.92 8.87
CA PHE A 88 -5.92 4.61 9.49
C PHE A 88 -6.82 5.32 8.50
N GLY A 89 -8.08 5.52 8.89
CA GLY A 89 -8.98 6.48 8.27
C GLY A 89 -9.11 7.72 9.15
N LYS A 90 -9.15 8.89 8.56
CA LYS A 90 -9.47 10.12 9.26
C LYS A 90 -10.96 10.41 9.08
N THR A 91 -11.71 10.22 10.14
CA THR A 91 -13.06 10.78 10.24
C THR A 91 -12.94 12.11 11.00
N SER A 92 -13.04 13.22 10.30
CA SER A 92 -13.38 14.46 10.97
C SER A 92 -14.87 14.39 11.36
N SER A 93 -15.23 14.96 12.48
CA SER A 93 -16.62 15.10 12.97
C SER A 93 -17.57 15.87 12.03
N GLY A 94 -17.20 16.02 10.77
CA GLY A 94 -17.91 16.68 9.69
C GLY A 94 -18.10 15.81 8.45
N GLY A 95 -17.86 14.50 8.51
CA GLY A 95 -18.28 13.56 7.46
C GLY A 95 -17.43 13.57 6.18
N SER A 96 -16.12 13.86 6.22
CA SER A 96 -15.28 13.61 5.06
C SER A 96 -15.00 12.11 4.94
N GLN A 97 -15.86 11.44 4.20
CA GLN A 97 -15.66 10.07 3.75
C GLN A 97 -14.51 10.05 2.73
N GLY A 98 -13.70 8.99 2.73
CA GLY A 98 -12.68 8.79 1.70
C GLY A 98 -11.28 9.32 2.03
N LEU A 99 -11.04 9.73 3.27
CA LEU A 99 -9.69 10.05 3.75
C LEU A 99 -9.10 8.87 4.52
N ASN A 100 -8.70 7.84 3.80
CA ASN A 100 -8.05 6.68 4.36
C ASN A 100 -6.59 6.64 3.91
N PHE A 101 -5.72 6.05 4.73
CA PHE A 101 -4.28 6.09 4.52
C PHE A 101 -3.62 4.73 4.70
N ALA A 102 -2.64 4.49 3.85
CA ALA A 102 -1.69 3.40 3.99
C ALA A 102 -0.26 3.96 3.98
N VAL A 103 0.63 3.33 4.74
CA VAL A 103 2.06 3.64 4.68
C VAL A 103 2.64 3.05 3.40
N SER A 104 3.41 3.84 2.64
CA SER A 104 4.06 3.38 1.42
C SER A 104 4.97 2.18 1.70
N MET A 105 4.83 1.12 0.89
CA MET A 105 5.65 -0.08 1.04
C MET A 105 7.14 0.20 0.76
N ILE A 106 7.46 1.13 -0.10
CA ILE A 106 8.85 1.54 -0.37
C ILE A 106 9.49 2.10 0.90
N ASP A 107 8.77 2.93 1.65
CA ASP A 107 9.26 3.47 2.92
C ASP A 107 9.42 2.39 3.98
N VAL A 108 8.49 1.43 4.04
CA VAL A 108 8.59 0.27 4.94
C VAL A 108 9.86 -0.55 4.64
N LEU A 109 10.13 -0.84 3.37
CA LEU A 109 11.31 -1.60 2.96
C LEU A 109 12.60 -0.85 3.28
N GLN A 110 12.64 0.46 3.09
CA GLN A 110 13.79 1.30 3.44
C GLN A 110 14.05 1.28 4.94
N GLN A 111 13.01 1.44 5.75
CA GLN A 111 13.10 1.45 7.20
C GLN A 111 13.58 0.10 7.77
N LEU A 112 13.18 -0.98 7.15
CA LEU A 112 13.58 -2.35 7.54
C LEU A 112 14.91 -2.79 6.93
N ASN A 113 15.58 -1.94 6.14
CA ASN A 113 16.79 -2.27 5.39
C ASN A 113 16.66 -3.53 4.52
N VAL A 114 15.46 -3.76 3.97
CA VAL A 114 15.24 -4.88 3.07
C VAL A 114 15.93 -4.61 1.74
N ARG A 115 16.77 -5.53 1.32
CA ARG A 115 17.45 -5.43 0.03
C ARG A 115 16.48 -5.68 -1.11
N LYS A 116 16.55 -4.83 -2.13
CA LYS A 116 15.88 -5.10 -3.40
C LYS A 116 16.49 -6.34 -4.06
N PRO A 117 15.70 -7.13 -4.79
CA PRO A 117 16.23 -8.24 -5.57
C PRO A 117 17.35 -7.79 -6.51
N ASP A 118 18.39 -8.60 -6.65
CA ASP A 118 19.44 -8.35 -7.64
C ASP A 118 18.95 -8.77 -9.02
N LEU A 119 18.59 -7.80 -9.83
CA LEU A 119 18.05 -7.99 -11.17
C LEU A 119 19.09 -7.84 -12.29
N LYS A 120 20.39 -7.78 -11.94
CA LYS A 120 21.47 -7.49 -12.91
C LYS A 120 21.52 -8.42 -14.11
N ASN A 121 21.04 -9.64 -13.98
CA ASN A 121 21.04 -10.66 -15.03
C ASN A 121 19.67 -10.88 -15.67
N ILE A 122 18.69 -10.05 -15.35
CA ILE A 122 17.31 -10.17 -15.89
C ILE A 122 17.13 -9.11 -16.96
N ASN A 123 16.59 -9.50 -18.09
CA ASN A 123 16.24 -8.57 -19.16
C ASN A 123 15.22 -7.54 -18.63
N GLU A 124 15.51 -6.25 -18.74
CA GLU A 124 14.64 -5.17 -18.27
C GLU A 124 13.21 -5.28 -18.84
N SER A 125 13.06 -5.75 -20.06
CA SER A 125 11.73 -5.99 -20.67
C SER A 125 10.90 -7.05 -19.94
N SER A 126 11.54 -7.90 -19.15
CA SER A 126 10.89 -8.96 -18.35
C SER A 126 10.47 -8.50 -16.97
N ILE A 127 10.74 -7.25 -16.62
CA ILE A 127 10.43 -6.65 -15.32
C ILE A 127 9.28 -5.66 -15.51
N ASN A 128 8.29 -5.71 -14.63
CA ASN A 128 7.22 -4.71 -14.63
C ASN A 128 7.64 -3.42 -13.93
N GLU A 129 6.80 -2.40 -13.97
CA GLU A 129 7.06 -1.10 -13.34
C GLU A 129 7.27 -1.18 -11.81
N CYS A 130 6.73 -2.20 -11.17
CA CYS A 130 6.92 -2.48 -9.75
C CYS A 130 8.25 -3.16 -9.42
N GLY A 131 9.02 -3.57 -10.42
CA GLY A 131 10.29 -4.26 -10.25
C GLY A 131 10.15 -5.78 -10.12
N ASN A 132 8.97 -6.34 -10.36
CA ASN A 132 8.71 -7.78 -10.33
C ASN A 132 8.85 -8.40 -11.73
N ILE A 133 9.23 -9.67 -11.77
CA ILE A 133 9.27 -10.42 -13.02
C ILE A 133 7.85 -10.56 -13.56
N LYS A 134 7.66 -10.22 -14.83
CA LYS A 134 6.38 -10.43 -15.52
C LYS A 134 6.10 -11.93 -15.62
N LEU A 135 4.93 -12.33 -15.26
CA LEU A 135 4.43 -13.69 -15.40
C LEU A 135 3.91 -13.92 -16.81
#